data_0d4dc14947337c8f20035ed788242950
#
_entry.id   0d4dc14947337c8f20035ed788242950
#
_cell.length_a   1.000
_cell.length_b   1.000
_cell.length_c   1.000
_cell.angle_alpha   90.00
_cell.angle_beta   90.00
_cell.angle_gamma   90.00
#
_symmetry.space_group_name_H-M   'P 1'
#
loop_
_entity.id
_entity.type
_entity.pdbx_description
1 polymer ?
#
loop_
_entity_poly.entity_id
_entity_poly.type
_entity_poly.pdbx_seq_one_letter_code
_entity_poly.pdbx_strand_id
1 'polypeptide(L)'
;MFFPEYPAIPLKYGDRGNDVESMQAAMNVILAKYPTHDVLVEDGYFGNETDAAVRRFQQHIGLIEDGVAGRYTWISIFAIANIIYES
;
A
#
# COMPACT_ATOMS: atom_id res chain seq x y z
N MET A 1 13.85 -4.33 -4.63
CA MET A 1 12.94 -3.17 -4.43
C MET A 1 13.54 -2.26 -3.38
N PHE A 2 13.48 -0.96 -3.57
CA PHE A 2 13.97 -0.04 -2.55
C PHE A 2 12.89 0.25 -1.52
N PHE A 3 13.29 0.79 -0.36
CA PHE A 3 12.39 1.03 0.75
C PHE A 3 12.33 2.55 0.99
N PRO A 4 11.41 3.26 0.36
CA PRO A 4 11.33 4.71 0.50
C PRO A 4 10.92 5.12 1.91
N GLU A 5 11.41 6.28 2.33
CA GLU A 5 11.03 6.82 3.63
C GLU A 5 9.54 7.12 3.68
N TYR A 6 8.97 6.92 4.86
CA TYR A 6 7.62 7.35 5.11
C TYR A 6 7.54 8.87 4.94
N PRO A 7 6.56 9.39 4.19
CA PRO A 7 6.52 10.83 3.85
C PRO A 7 6.18 11.76 5.00
N ALA A 8 6.02 11.24 6.21
CA ALA A 8 5.71 11.99 7.44
C ALA A 8 4.28 12.56 7.46
N ILE A 9 3.52 12.40 6.38
CA ILE A 9 2.12 12.79 6.31
C ILE A 9 1.34 11.54 5.91
N PRO A 10 0.33 11.12 6.68
CA PRO A 10 -0.45 9.94 6.32
C PRO A 10 -1.13 10.11 4.98
N LEU A 11 -1.13 9.05 4.18
CA LEU A 11 -1.81 9.05 2.89
C LEU A 11 -3.20 8.47 3.06
N LYS A 12 -4.18 9.09 2.40
CA LYS A 12 -5.57 8.67 2.52
C LYS A 12 -6.34 9.01 1.25
N TYR A 13 -7.57 8.56 1.20
CA TYR A 13 -8.47 8.82 0.08
C TYR A 13 -8.43 10.28 -0.34
N GLY A 14 -8.27 10.48 -1.64
CA GLY A 14 -8.19 11.79 -2.25
C GLY A 14 -6.78 12.33 -2.46
N ASP A 15 -5.79 11.73 -1.82
CA ASP A 15 -4.40 12.19 -1.98
C ASP A 15 -3.85 11.79 -3.34
N ARG A 16 -2.89 12.57 -3.83
CA ARG A 16 -2.23 12.36 -5.12
C ARG A 16 -0.73 12.59 -4.97
N GLY A 17 0.05 11.90 -5.75
CA GLY A 17 1.46 12.18 -5.84
C GLY A 17 2.32 10.92 -5.92
N ASN A 18 3.65 11.16 -5.92
CA ASN A 18 4.62 10.08 -6.07
C ASN A 18 4.63 9.11 -4.90
N ASP A 19 4.30 9.58 -3.70
CA ASP A 19 4.25 8.71 -2.53
C ASP A 19 3.12 7.71 -2.65
N VAL A 20 1.96 8.15 -3.15
CA VAL A 20 0.84 7.25 -3.42
C VAL A 20 1.23 6.22 -4.49
N GLU A 21 1.87 6.68 -5.56
CA GLU A 21 2.30 5.79 -6.64
C GLU A 21 3.28 4.73 -6.13
N SER A 22 4.25 5.14 -5.32
CA SER A 22 5.22 4.19 -4.72
C SER A 22 4.51 3.15 -3.86
N MET A 23 3.54 3.59 -3.07
CA MET A 23 2.77 2.68 -2.22
C MET A 23 1.93 1.71 -3.07
N GLN A 24 1.32 2.20 -4.14
CA GLN A 24 0.55 1.35 -5.05
C GLN A 24 1.43 0.27 -5.67
N ALA A 25 2.64 0.64 -6.09
CA ALA A 25 3.58 -0.33 -6.65
C ALA A 25 3.95 -1.41 -5.64
N ALA A 26 4.22 -1.02 -4.40
CA ALA A 26 4.54 -1.96 -3.34
C ALA A 26 3.33 -2.86 -3.02
N MET A 27 2.13 -2.28 -2.96
CA MET A 27 0.91 -3.06 -2.77
C MET A 27 0.73 -4.10 -3.87
N ASN A 28 1.06 -3.75 -5.11
CA ASN A 28 0.90 -4.68 -6.23
C ASN A 28 1.84 -5.88 -6.12
N VAL A 29 3.02 -5.70 -5.55
CA VAL A 29 3.91 -6.84 -5.28
C VAL A 29 3.21 -7.82 -4.33
N ILE A 30 2.51 -7.30 -3.34
CA ILE A 30 1.78 -8.13 -2.38
C ILE A 30 0.54 -8.75 -3.06
N LEU A 31 -0.24 -7.94 -3.76
CA LEU A 31 -1.49 -8.39 -4.39
C LEU A 31 -1.26 -9.46 -5.45
N ALA A 32 -0.11 -9.43 -6.11
CA ALA A 32 0.22 -10.46 -7.10
C ALA A 32 0.29 -11.87 -6.52
N LYS A 33 0.42 -12.01 -5.20
CA LYS A 33 0.39 -13.29 -4.51
C LYS A 33 -1.03 -13.77 -4.21
N TYR A 34 -2.03 -12.93 -4.43
CA TYR A 34 -3.43 -13.24 -4.13
C TYR A 34 -4.25 -13.10 -5.40
N PRO A 35 -4.33 -14.16 -6.24
CA PRO A 35 -4.94 -14.05 -7.57
C PRO A 35 -6.44 -13.73 -7.54
N THR A 36 -7.08 -13.80 -6.37
CA THR A 36 -8.48 -13.41 -6.23
C THR A 36 -8.67 -11.90 -6.07
N HIS A 37 -7.57 -11.14 -5.96
CA HIS A 37 -7.61 -9.68 -5.81
C HIS A 37 -7.02 -9.02 -7.04
N ASP A 38 -7.69 -7.97 -7.51
CA ASP A 38 -7.19 -7.17 -8.62
C ASP A 38 -6.01 -6.34 -8.17
N VAL A 39 -5.05 -6.14 -9.07
CA VAL A 39 -3.95 -5.21 -8.81
C VAL A 39 -4.44 -3.77 -8.99
N LEU A 40 -3.71 -2.84 -8.38
CA LEU A 40 -4.02 -1.42 -8.47
C LEU A 40 -3.41 -0.82 -9.73
N VAL A 41 -4.04 0.23 -10.25
CA VAL A 41 -3.40 1.10 -11.24
C VAL A 41 -2.42 1.98 -10.47
N GLU A 42 -1.17 2.01 -10.93
CA GLU A 42 -0.09 2.77 -10.25
C GLU A 42 -0.08 4.19 -10.81
N ASP A 43 -1.14 4.94 -10.53
CA ASP A 43 -1.38 6.26 -11.10
C ASP A 43 -1.14 7.42 -10.12
N GLY A 44 -0.75 7.09 -8.90
CA GLY A 44 -0.51 8.10 -7.88
C GLY A 44 -1.77 8.72 -7.30
N TYR A 45 -2.94 8.18 -7.61
CA TYR A 45 -4.20 8.67 -7.06
C TYR A 45 -4.76 7.68 -6.04
N PHE A 46 -4.97 8.14 -4.82
CA PHE A 46 -5.54 7.33 -3.75
C PHE A 46 -7.07 7.39 -3.87
N GLY A 47 -7.58 6.55 -4.76
CA GLY A 47 -9.02 6.46 -5.01
C GLY A 47 -9.67 5.30 -4.27
N ASN A 48 -10.85 4.91 -4.74
CA ASN A 48 -11.63 3.84 -4.09
C ASN A 48 -10.89 2.52 -4.04
N GLU A 49 -10.21 2.13 -5.12
CA GLU A 49 -9.51 0.86 -5.19
C GLU A 49 -8.31 0.83 -4.25
N THR A 50 -7.57 1.93 -4.18
CA THR A 50 -6.43 2.03 -3.27
C THR A 50 -6.91 2.02 -1.83
N ASP A 51 -7.98 2.76 -1.52
CA ASP A 51 -8.57 2.76 -0.19
C ASP A 51 -8.99 1.35 0.23
N ALA A 52 -9.68 0.63 -0.64
CA ALA A 52 -10.12 -0.73 -0.35
C ALA A 52 -8.93 -1.67 -0.12
N ALA A 53 -7.88 -1.52 -0.92
CA ALA A 53 -6.69 -2.36 -0.80
C ALA A 53 -5.96 -2.09 0.52
N VAL A 54 -5.83 -0.82 0.91
CA VAL A 54 -5.19 -0.46 2.17
C VAL A 54 -5.98 -1.01 3.35
N ARG A 55 -7.31 -0.87 3.34
CA ARG A 55 -8.15 -1.40 4.41
C ARG A 55 -8.04 -2.92 4.53
N ARG A 56 -8.07 -3.62 3.41
CA ARG A 56 -7.95 -5.08 3.39
C ARG A 56 -6.59 -5.52 3.93
N PHE A 57 -5.54 -4.81 3.54
CA PHE A 57 -4.19 -5.07 4.04
C PHE A 57 -4.12 -4.88 5.55
N GLN A 58 -4.66 -3.77 6.04
CA GLN A 58 -4.68 -3.47 7.47
C GLN A 58 -5.41 -4.57 8.25
N GLN A 59 -6.56 -5.01 7.76
CA GLN A 59 -7.32 -6.08 8.37
C GLN A 59 -6.50 -7.37 8.45
N HIS A 60 -5.81 -7.69 7.36
CA HIS A 60 -5.02 -8.93 7.25
C HIS A 60 -3.88 -9.00 8.25
N ILE A 61 -3.21 -7.89 8.50
CA ILE A 61 -2.04 -7.87 9.38
C ILE A 61 -2.37 -7.38 10.80
N GLY A 62 -3.65 -7.12 11.09
CA GLY A 62 -4.08 -6.78 12.44
C GLY A 62 -3.88 -5.32 12.82
N LEU A 63 -3.73 -4.42 11.86
CA LEU A 63 -3.73 -2.99 12.13
C LEU A 63 -5.16 -2.45 12.15
N ILE A 64 -5.33 -1.23 12.67
CA ILE A 64 -6.62 -0.56 12.62
C ILE A 64 -7.02 -0.35 11.17
N GLU A 65 -8.23 -0.79 10.82
CA GLU A 65 -8.74 -0.71 9.45
C GLU A 65 -9.39 0.65 9.22
N ASP A 66 -8.58 1.68 9.00
CA ASP A 66 -9.06 3.04 8.83
C ASP A 66 -8.83 3.60 7.41
N GLY A 67 -8.15 2.86 6.54
CA GLY A 67 -7.83 3.30 5.19
C GLY A 67 -6.75 4.37 5.12
N VAL A 68 -6.13 4.69 6.24
CA VAL A 68 -5.07 5.70 6.30
C VAL A 68 -3.72 5.01 6.32
N ALA A 69 -2.88 5.30 5.35
CA ALA A 69 -1.53 4.76 5.30
C ALA A 69 -0.61 5.65 6.13
N GLY A 70 -0.71 5.49 7.45
CA GLY A 70 0.20 6.11 8.39
C GLY A 70 1.51 5.33 8.47
N ARG A 71 2.34 5.68 9.44
CA ARG A 71 3.69 5.12 9.55
C ARG A 71 3.69 3.59 9.57
N TYR A 72 2.87 2.98 10.41
CA TYR A 72 2.89 1.52 10.56
C TYR A 72 2.37 0.81 9.31
N THR A 73 1.33 1.33 8.70
CA THR A 73 0.79 0.76 7.47
C THR A 73 1.81 0.88 6.34
N TRP A 74 2.40 2.05 6.17
CA TRP A 74 3.43 2.30 5.16
C TRP A 74 4.61 1.34 5.31
N ILE A 75 5.19 1.29 6.53
CA ILE A 75 6.35 0.44 6.79
C ILE A 75 6.02 -1.02 6.56
N SER A 76 4.84 -1.47 7.00
CA SER A 76 4.43 -2.86 6.84
C SER A 76 4.25 -3.24 5.37
N ILE A 77 3.66 -2.35 4.56
CA ILE A 77 3.48 -2.60 3.13
C ILE A 77 4.85 -2.80 2.47
N PHE A 78 5.78 -1.87 2.70
CA PHE A 78 7.08 -1.95 2.04
C PHE A 78 7.92 -3.10 2.57
N ALA A 79 7.85 -3.40 3.87
CA ALA A 79 8.58 -4.52 4.44
C ALA A 79 8.13 -5.84 3.82
N ILE A 80 6.83 -6.06 3.74
CA ILE A 80 6.27 -7.29 3.18
C ILE A 80 6.54 -7.36 1.67
N ALA A 81 6.37 -6.25 0.96
CA ALA A 81 6.64 -6.21 -0.47
C ALA A 81 8.09 -6.56 -0.77
N ASN A 82 9.03 -6.03 0.01
CA ASN A 82 10.45 -6.34 -0.18
C ASN A 82 10.76 -7.81 0.09
N ILE A 83 10.16 -8.39 1.12
CA ILE A 83 10.33 -9.83 1.40
C ILE A 83 9.87 -10.65 0.20
N ILE A 84 8.70 -10.34 -0.34
CA ILE A 84 8.16 -11.06 -1.49
C ILE A 84 9.02 -10.86 -2.73
N TYR A 85 9.42 -9.61 -2.99
CA TYR A 85 10.18 -9.25 -4.18
C TYR A 85 11.57 -9.92 -4.19
N GLU A 86 12.18 -10.07 -3.02
CA GLU A 86 13.52 -10.65 -2.89
C GLU A 86 13.52 -12.17 -2.75
N SER A 87 12.35 -12.77 -2.67
CA SER A 87 12.24 -14.25 -2.59
C SER A 87 12.54 -14.92 -3.95
#